data_8336a448ae45e62d1b34b0c733d04cff
#
_entry.id   8336a448ae45e62d1b34b0c733d04cff
#
_cell.length_a   1.000
_cell.length_b   1.000
_cell.length_c   1.000
_cell.angle_alpha   90.00
_cell.angle_beta   90.00
_cell.angle_gamma   90.00
#
_symmetry.space_group_name_H-M   'P 1'
#
loop_
_entity.id
_entity.type
_entity.pdbx_description
1 polymer ?
#
loop_
_entity_poly.entity_id
_entity_poly.type
_entity_poly.pdbx_seq_one_letter_code
_entity_poly.pdbx_strand_id
1 'polypeptide(L)'
;MKRRAKKLAIELTPKEGGEFGIDTIDGSVENAEQAVLRIHQATEAIQTLPFFGGEKLVWLKDINFLADTVTGRSSMVQEALEQFKEFLGQGLPDGVKLLLNATEVDKRRSFCKALGKFAEVEQFDKIETGKSGWEENTAAIVHQLASELDFQFEPDALELFVRLTGADTRQLRNELEKIDLYLGRDRRVTAPIVRSLVAKSTAGVIWEIGVSISKRQLRQSLTFLEQLLFQGETPIGILYAAIIPTIRNLFVVKDLMERHRLRPPSAPFQFNAILGKLPEEATRHLPRKKDGGINAYALGLAACEVHRFELEELTAGLQACLEANLQLVTTQLESKLVLSQLLVKLITTTSREVR
;
A
#
# COMPACT_ATOMS: atom_id res chain seq x y z
N MET A 1 4.58 -7.69 -10.30
CA MET A 1 4.82 -9.10 -10.59
C MET A 1 4.11 -9.57 -11.88
N LYS A 2 2.78 -9.78 -11.94
CA LYS A 2 2.08 -10.38 -13.12
C LYS A 2 2.44 -9.75 -14.48
N ARG A 3 2.56 -8.41 -14.55
CA ARG A 3 2.96 -7.70 -15.78
C ARG A 3 4.41 -7.99 -16.16
N ARG A 4 5.33 -8.03 -15.18
CA ARG A 4 6.74 -8.38 -15.45
C ARG A 4 6.87 -9.82 -15.94
N ALA A 5 6.15 -10.75 -15.31
CA ALA A 5 6.10 -12.13 -15.77
C ALA A 5 5.56 -12.25 -17.21
N LYS A 6 4.48 -11.50 -17.55
CA LYS A 6 3.96 -11.46 -18.93
C LYS A 6 4.96 -10.85 -19.91
N LYS A 7 5.67 -9.79 -19.51
CA LYS A 7 6.72 -9.19 -20.36
C LYS A 7 7.88 -10.15 -20.56
N LEU A 8 8.34 -10.80 -19.49
CA LEU A 8 9.37 -11.84 -19.57
C LEU A 8 8.92 -13.03 -20.45
N ALA A 9 7.68 -13.47 -20.31
CA ALA A 9 7.16 -14.54 -21.16
C ALA A 9 7.24 -14.17 -22.65
N ILE A 10 6.88 -12.93 -23.02
CA ILE A 10 7.01 -12.45 -24.40
C ILE A 10 8.50 -12.34 -24.85
N GLU A 11 9.38 -11.86 -23.96
CA GLU A 11 10.81 -11.73 -24.24
C GLU A 11 11.50 -13.11 -24.40
N LEU A 12 11.08 -14.11 -23.61
CA LEU A 12 11.67 -15.45 -23.59
C LEU A 12 11.06 -16.42 -24.60
N THR A 13 9.84 -16.13 -25.11
CA THR A 13 9.18 -16.96 -26.13
C THR A 13 9.97 -16.88 -27.44
N PRO A 14 10.37 -18.00 -28.02
CA PRO A 14 11.10 -18.06 -29.28
C PRO A 14 10.29 -17.48 -30.44
N LYS A 15 10.93 -16.71 -31.30
CA LYS A 15 10.26 -16.11 -32.46
C LYS A 15 9.91 -17.14 -33.56
N GLU A 16 10.66 -18.21 -33.65
CA GLU A 16 10.52 -19.23 -34.69
C GLU A 16 9.47 -20.29 -34.41
N GLY A 17 8.94 -20.38 -33.17
CA GLY A 17 7.95 -21.41 -32.79
C GLY A 17 6.48 -20.95 -32.80
N GLY A 18 6.21 -19.64 -32.95
CA GLY A 18 4.87 -19.10 -32.87
C GLY A 18 4.17 -19.49 -31.54
N GLU A 19 2.90 -19.84 -31.60
CA GLU A 19 2.12 -20.33 -30.45
C GLU A 19 2.62 -21.66 -29.86
N PHE A 20 3.35 -22.47 -30.63
CA PHE A 20 3.91 -23.74 -30.18
C PHE A 20 5.26 -23.61 -29.45
N GLY A 21 5.82 -22.42 -29.39
CA GLY A 21 7.06 -22.12 -28.66
C GLY A 21 6.85 -21.87 -27.17
N ILE A 22 5.62 -21.89 -26.67
CA ILE A 22 5.30 -21.62 -25.25
C ILE A 22 4.24 -22.60 -24.73
N ASP A 23 4.58 -23.30 -23.65
CA ASP A 23 3.64 -24.07 -22.83
C ASP A 23 3.28 -23.29 -21.58
N THR A 24 2.02 -22.90 -21.46
CA THR A 24 1.53 -22.14 -20.28
C THR A 24 0.68 -23.04 -19.40
N ILE A 25 1.09 -23.21 -18.14
CA ILE A 25 0.41 -24.02 -17.13
C ILE A 25 -0.07 -23.07 -16.02
N ASP A 26 -1.37 -23.08 -15.73
CA ASP A 26 -1.94 -22.28 -14.65
C ASP A 26 -1.70 -22.98 -13.31
N GLY A 27 -0.86 -22.36 -12.46
CA GLY A 27 -0.53 -22.82 -11.11
C GLY A 27 -1.49 -22.33 -10.03
N SER A 28 -2.60 -21.67 -10.40
CA SER A 28 -3.67 -21.29 -9.49
C SER A 28 -4.57 -22.49 -9.23
N VAL A 29 -4.51 -23.05 -8.02
CA VAL A 29 -5.17 -24.31 -7.66
C VAL A 29 -6.01 -24.16 -6.41
N GLU A 30 -7.03 -25.02 -6.26
CA GLU A 30 -7.94 -25.02 -5.11
C GLU A 30 -7.55 -26.05 -4.03
N ASN A 31 -6.85 -27.12 -4.43
CA ASN A 31 -6.49 -28.22 -3.54
C ASN A 31 -5.10 -28.81 -3.84
N ALA A 32 -4.67 -29.73 -2.97
CA ALA A 32 -3.34 -30.35 -3.07
C ALA A 32 -3.18 -31.26 -4.30
N GLU A 33 -4.21 -31.98 -4.70
CA GLU A 33 -4.16 -32.89 -5.85
C GLU A 33 -3.94 -32.11 -7.16
N GLN A 34 -4.65 -30.98 -7.31
CA GLN A 34 -4.44 -30.09 -8.44
C GLN A 34 -3.02 -29.50 -8.43
N ALA A 35 -2.47 -29.14 -7.26
CA ALA A 35 -1.11 -28.62 -7.17
C ALA A 35 -0.09 -29.66 -7.67
N VAL A 36 -0.19 -30.90 -7.22
CA VAL A 36 0.67 -31.99 -7.66
C VAL A 36 0.53 -32.21 -9.18
N LEU A 37 -0.70 -32.23 -9.71
CA LEU A 37 -0.94 -32.36 -11.15
C LEU A 37 -0.24 -31.23 -11.95
N ARG A 38 -0.32 -29.96 -11.50
CA ARG A 38 0.35 -28.82 -12.17
C ARG A 38 1.87 -28.93 -12.14
N ILE A 39 2.44 -29.42 -11.03
CA ILE A 39 3.88 -29.68 -10.94
C ILE A 39 4.30 -30.76 -11.94
N HIS A 40 3.55 -31.88 -12.03
CA HIS A 40 3.83 -32.91 -12.99
C HIS A 40 3.69 -32.44 -14.45
N GLN A 41 2.63 -31.69 -14.77
CA GLN A 41 2.47 -31.09 -16.10
C GLN A 41 3.65 -30.16 -16.46
N ALA A 42 4.16 -29.39 -15.50
CA ALA A 42 5.34 -28.57 -15.74
C ALA A 42 6.59 -29.40 -16.00
N THR A 43 6.77 -30.51 -15.26
CA THR A 43 7.89 -31.42 -15.46
C THR A 43 7.79 -32.10 -16.84
N GLU A 44 6.64 -32.63 -17.22
CA GLU A 44 6.38 -33.23 -18.54
C GLU A 44 6.62 -32.22 -19.67
N ALA A 45 6.11 -30.99 -19.50
CA ALA A 45 6.32 -29.93 -20.46
C ALA A 45 7.80 -29.59 -20.64
N ILE A 46 8.63 -29.59 -19.58
CA ILE A 46 10.07 -29.36 -19.67
C ILE A 46 10.75 -30.54 -20.41
N GLN A 47 10.35 -31.75 -20.14
CA GLN A 47 10.95 -32.98 -20.76
C GLN A 47 10.54 -33.19 -22.22
N THR A 48 9.42 -32.60 -22.63
CA THR A 48 8.95 -32.72 -24.01
C THR A 48 9.78 -31.83 -24.93
N LEU A 49 10.34 -32.38 -25.98
CA LEU A 49 11.13 -31.63 -26.97
C LEU A 49 10.26 -30.61 -27.73
N PRO A 50 10.83 -29.48 -28.15
CA PRO A 50 10.15 -28.52 -29.00
C PRO A 50 9.70 -29.18 -30.34
N PHE A 51 8.46 -28.95 -30.72
CA PHE A 51 7.83 -29.65 -31.86
C PHE A 51 8.55 -29.38 -33.20
N PHE A 52 9.10 -28.21 -33.42
CA PHE A 52 9.79 -27.81 -34.65
C PHE A 52 11.33 -27.78 -34.55
N GLY A 53 11.89 -28.33 -33.48
CA GLY A 53 13.30 -28.10 -33.15
C GLY A 53 13.52 -26.62 -32.69
N GLY A 54 14.52 -26.35 -31.90
CA GLY A 54 14.85 -25.01 -31.43
C GLY A 54 14.53 -24.78 -29.96
N GLU A 55 14.14 -23.56 -29.59
CA GLU A 55 13.89 -23.19 -28.21
C GLU A 55 12.40 -23.30 -27.82
N LYS A 56 12.13 -23.43 -26.49
CA LYS A 56 10.81 -23.54 -25.91
C LYS A 56 10.77 -22.83 -24.55
N LEU A 57 9.67 -22.13 -24.28
CA LEU A 57 9.38 -21.58 -22.95
C LEU A 57 8.30 -22.43 -22.26
N VAL A 58 8.58 -22.92 -21.07
CA VAL A 58 7.57 -23.46 -20.14
C VAL A 58 7.27 -22.41 -19.11
N TRP A 59 6.02 -21.99 -19.01
CA TRP A 59 5.59 -20.97 -18.05
C TRP A 59 4.57 -21.54 -17.07
N LEU A 60 5.02 -21.83 -15.82
CA LEU A 60 4.14 -22.17 -14.71
C LEU A 60 3.70 -20.87 -14.03
N LYS A 61 2.48 -20.45 -14.33
CA LYS A 61 1.93 -19.13 -14.08
C LYS A 61 1.10 -19.09 -12.80
N ASP A 62 1.18 -17.97 -12.08
CA ASP A 62 0.32 -17.62 -10.93
C ASP A 62 0.24 -18.68 -9.82
N ILE A 63 1.37 -19.29 -9.49
CA ILE A 63 1.49 -20.35 -8.48
C ILE A 63 1.00 -19.82 -7.12
N ASN A 64 0.07 -20.50 -6.46
CA ASN A 64 -0.45 -20.16 -5.15
C ASN A 64 -0.11 -21.18 -4.04
N PHE A 65 0.41 -22.34 -4.39
CA PHE A 65 0.77 -23.41 -3.45
C PHE A 65 2.21 -23.31 -2.89
N LEU A 66 2.97 -22.27 -3.25
CA LEU A 66 4.25 -21.95 -2.60
C LEU A 66 4.07 -21.12 -1.31
N ALA A 67 2.87 -20.63 -1.07
CA ALA A 67 2.51 -19.88 0.13
C ALA A 67 2.30 -20.78 1.35
N ASP A 68 2.27 -20.19 2.55
CA ASP A 68 1.96 -20.88 3.82
C ASP A 68 0.44 -21.07 3.99
N THR A 69 -0.18 -21.78 3.04
CA THR A 69 -1.59 -22.14 2.98
C THR A 69 -1.82 -23.62 3.31
N VAL A 70 -3.07 -24.04 3.51
CA VAL A 70 -3.43 -25.43 3.72
C VAL A 70 -2.92 -26.31 2.56
N THR A 71 -3.18 -25.90 1.32
CA THR A 71 -2.68 -26.60 0.12
C THR A 71 -1.15 -26.67 0.10
N GLY A 72 -0.49 -25.55 0.34
CA GLY A 72 0.96 -25.49 0.35
C GLY A 72 1.62 -26.28 1.50
N ARG A 73 0.95 -26.53 2.62
CA ARG A 73 1.45 -27.37 3.74
C ARG A 73 1.21 -28.87 3.55
N SER A 74 0.43 -29.26 2.57
CA SER A 74 0.16 -30.67 2.29
C SER A 74 1.45 -31.45 2.03
N SER A 75 1.60 -32.63 2.65
CA SER A 75 2.77 -33.51 2.44
C SER A 75 2.94 -33.89 0.96
N MET A 76 1.83 -34.18 0.26
CA MET A 76 1.84 -34.49 -1.17
C MET A 76 2.44 -33.37 -2.01
N VAL A 77 2.07 -32.11 -1.71
CA VAL A 77 2.61 -30.94 -2.44
C VAL A 77 4.08 -30.72 -2.11
N GLN A 78 4.47 -30.93 -0.83
CA GLN A 78 5.87 -30.80 -0.44
C GLN A 78 6.75 -31.85 -1.09
N GLU A 79 6.30 -33.11 -1.17
CA GLU A 79 6.98 -34.19 -1.87
C GLU A 79 7.12 -33.90 -3.36
N ALA A 80 6.05 -33.46 -4.03
CA ALA A 80 6.09 -33.11 -5.44
C ALA A 80 7.03 -31.93 -5.72
N LEU A 81 7.05 -30.90 -4.83
CA LEU A 81 7.98 -29.76 -4.93
C LEU A 81 9.43 -30.19 -4.69
N GLU A 82 9.68 -31.16 -3.80
CA GLU A 82 11.03 -31.69 -3.57
C GLU A 82 11.54 -32.44 -4.80
N GLN A 83 10.71 -33.31 -5.40
CA GLN A 83 11.03 -33.99 -6.67
C GLN A 83 11.28 -33.00 -7.81
N PHE A 84 10.43 -31.97 -7.92
CA PHE A 84 10.60 -30.93 -8.92
C PHE A 84 11.90 -30.12 -8.70
N LYS A 85 12.26 -29.85 -7.43
CA LYS A 85 13.53 -29.21 -7.08
C LYS A 85 14.73 -30.05 -7.51
N GLU A 86 14.69 -31.37 -7.24
CA GLU A 86 15.74 -32.31 -7.64
C GLU A 86 15.89 -32.37 -9.17
N PHE A 87 14.76 -32.43 -9.86
CA PHE A 87 14.72 -32.43 -11.34
C PHE A 87 15.35 -31.13 -11.89
N LEU A 88 14.95 -29.95 -11.39
CA LEU A 88 15.53 -28.67 -11.82
C LEU A 88 17.01 -28.53 -11.46
N GLY A 89 17.44 -29.16 -10.37
CA GLY A 89 18.84 -29.18 -9.95
C GLY A 89 19.76 -29.95 -10.91
N GLN A 90 19.24 -30.83 -11.74
CA GLN A 90 19.97 -31.51 -12.79
C GLN A 90 20.20 -30.67 -14.05
N GLY A 91 19.53 -29.49 -14.11
CA GLY A 91 19.54 -28.59 -15.26
C GLY A 91 18.36 -28.82 -16.21
N LEU A 92 18.06 -27.81 -16.99
CA LEU A 92 17.03 -27.88 -18.01
C LEU A 92 17.62 -28.48 -19.31
N PRO A 93 16.81 -29.20 -20.10
CA PRO A 93 17.22 -29.65 -21.43
C PRO A 93 17.64 -28.47 -22.32
N ASP A 94 18.54 -28.73 -23.28
CA ASP A 94 18.96 -27.70 -24.23
C ASP A 94 17.77 -27.09 -24.98
N GLY A 95 17.75 -25.76 -25.09
CA GLY A 95 16.66 -25.03 -25.76
C GLY A 95 15.40 -24.83 -24.89
N VAL A 96 15.32 -25.35 -23.66
CA VAL A 96 14.17 -25.18 -22.78
C VAL A 96 14.44 -24.08 -21.78
N LYS A 97 13.54 -23.07 -21.72
CA LYS A 97 13.52 -22.01 -20.73
C LYS A 97 12.33 -22.22 -19.80
N LEU A 98 12.51 -22.00 -18.50
CA LEU A 98 11.45 -22.10 -17.48
C LEU A 98 11.19 -20.75 -16.87
N LEU A 99 9.93 -20.31 -16.86
CA LEU A 99 9.45 -19.14 -16.15
C LEU A 99 8.45 -19.56 -15.06
N LEU A 100 8.74 -19.19 -13.83
CA LEU A 100 7.85 -19.41 -12.68
C LEU A 100 7.40 -18.05 -12.13
N ASN A 101 6.10 -17.86 -11.88
CA ASN A 101 5.66 -16.72 -11.09
C ASN A 101 4.65 -17.13 -10.02
N ALA A 102 4.86 -16.64 -8.79
CA ALA A 102 4.01 -16.95 -7.64
C ALA A 102 3.50 -15.66 -6.98
N THR A 103 2.24 -15.69 -6.48
CA THR A 103 1.62 -14.55 -5.81
C THR A 103 2.14 -14.34 -4.38
N GLU A 104 2.30 -15.44 -3.65
CA GLU A 104 2.84 -15.47 -2.29
C GLU A 104 3.78 -16.65 -2.16
N VAL A 105 4.87 -16.46 -1.40
CA VAL A 105 5.93 -17.49 -1.28
C VAL A 105 6.40 -17.55 0.18
N ASP A 106 6.38 -18.76 0.75
CA ASP A 106 7.07 -19.02 2.02
C ASP A 106 8.56 -19.26 1.76
N LYS A 107 9.36 -18.22 1.97
CA LYS A 107 10.82 -18.23 1.75
C LYS A 107 11.59 -19.21 2.63
N ARG A 108 10.96 -19.76 3.68
CA ARG A 108 11.59 -20.74 4.58
C ARG A 108 11.70 -22.12 3.97
N ARG A 109 10.88 -22.41 2.96
CA ARG A 109 10.78 -23.74 2.32
C ARG A 109 12.00 -24.09 1.48
N SER A 110 12.33 -25.38 1.45
CA SER A 110 13.45 -25.97 0.73
C SER A 110 13.46 -25.58 -0.75
N PHE A 111 12.33 -25.75 -1.43
CA PHE A 111 12.16 -25.39 -2.84
C PHE A 111 12.50 -23.93 -3.12
N CYS A 112 11.94 -23.01 -2.33
CA CYS A 112 12.14 -21.57 -2.54
C CYS A 112 13.59 -21.15 -2.29
N LYS A 113 14.26 -21.76 -1.29
CA LYS A 113 15.70 -21.52 -1.02
C LYS A 113 16.59 -22.05 -2.13
N ALA A 114 16.22 -23.17 -2.74
CA ALA A 114 16.99 -23.78 -3.80
C ALA A 114 16.91 -22.98 -5.11
N LEU A 115 15.74 -22.40 -5.44
CA LEU A 115 15.56 -21.61 -6.67
C LEU A 115 16.63 -20.51 -6.82
N GLY A 116 17.00 -19.82 -5.74
CA GLY A 116 18.03 -18.79 -5.78
C GLY A 116 19.44 -19.27 -6.13
N LYS A 117 19.67 -20.60 -6.22
CA LYS A 117 20.98 -21.18 -6.59
C LYS A 117 21.10 -21.44 -8.08
N PHE A 118 20.01 -21.67 -8.79
CA PHE A 118 20.01 -22.07 -10.20
C PHE A 118 19.03 -21.25 -11.07
N ALA A 119 18.36 -20.27 -10.50
CA ALA A 119 17.46 -19.38 -11.23
C ALA A 119 17.69 -17.92 -10.84
N GLU A 120 17.42 -17.00 -11.78
CA GLU A 120 17.31 -15.58 -11.50
C GLU A 120 15.96 -15.31 -10.81
N VAL A 121 16.01 -14.70 -9.61
CA VAL A 121 14.83 -14.45 -8.78
C VAL A 121 14.57 -12.97 -8.67
N GLU A 122 13.50 -12.50 -9.31
CA GLU A 122 12.98 -11.14 -9.12
C GLU A 122 11.89 -11.14 -8.04
N GLN A 123 12.06 -10.32 -7.00
CA GLN A 123 11.09 -10.20 -5.92
C GLN A 123 10.31 -8.89 -6.00
N PHE A 124 8.99 -8.98 -5.84
CA PHE A 124 8.08 -7.84 -5.83
C PHE A 124 7.37 -7.78 -4.48
N ASP A 125 7.89 -6.96 -3.59
CA ASP A 125 7.28 -6.80 -2.27
C ASP A 125 6.03 -5.91 -2.38
N LYS A 126 4.97 -6.32 -1.65
CA LYS A 126 3.78 -5.49 -1.49
C LYS A 126 4.13 -4.33 -0.55
N ILE A 127 3.82 -3.12 -0.97
CA ILE A 127 3.96 -1.96 -0.09
C ILE A 127 2.83 -2.01 0.93
N GLU A 128 3.18 -2.10 2.21
CA GLU A 128 2.24 -2.08 3.32
C GLU A 128 2.05 -0.64 3.80
N THR A 129 0.85 -0.10 3.63
CA THR A 129 0.50 1.27 4.04
C THR A 129 0.59 1.52 5.55
N GLY A 130 0.63 0.45 6.35
CA GLY A 130 0.87 0.52 7.80
C GLY A 130 2.33 0.72 8.21
N LYS A 131 3.28 0.59 7.28
CA LYS A 131 4.71 0.76 7.59
C LYS A 131 5.17 2.19 7.31
N SER A 132 6.03 2.73 8.19
CA SER A 132 6.67 4.03 7.96
C SER A 132 7.43 4.06 6.64
N GLY A 133 7.33 5.13 5.88
CA GLY A 133 8.02 5.32 4.59
C GLY A 133 7.32 4.67 3.39
N TRP A 134 6.08 4.20 3.56
CA TRP A 134 5.31 3.66 2.44
C TRP A 134 4.96 4.72 1.39
N GLU A 135 4.73 5.95 1.81
CA GLU A 135 4.44 7.08 0.92
C GLU A 135 5.60 7.37 -0.02
N GLU A 136 6.83 7.41 0.49
CA GLU A 136 8.03 7.65 -0.31
C GLU A 136 8.28 6.53 -1.33
N ASN A 137 8.11 5.27 -0.89
CA ASN A 137 8.25 4.12 -1.79
C ASN A 137 7.19 4.14 -2.90
N THR A 138 5.96 4.51 -2.54
CA THR A 138 4.87 4.63 -3.52
C THR A 138 5.11 5.82 -4.45
N ALA A 139 5.56 6.96 -3.93
CA ALA A 139 5.89 8.13 -4.75
C ALA A 139 6.98 7.84 -5.79
N ALA A 140 8.00 7.07 -5.42
CA ALA A 140 9.04 6.64 -6.37
C ALA A 140 8.46 5.79 -7.52
N ILE A 141 7.55 4.86 -7.21
CA ILE A 141 6.85 4.06 -8.23
C ILE A 141 5.97 4.93 -9.12
N VAL A 142 5.21 5.86 -8.52
CA VAL A 142 4.34 6.79 -9.26
C VAL A 142 5.16 7.66 -10.19
N HIS A 143 6.29 8.18 -9.71
CA HIS A 143 7.19 8.99 -10.52
C HIS A 143 7.73 8.21 -11.73
N GLN A 144 8.14 6.96 -11.53
CA GLN A 144 8.58 6.10 -12.63
C GLN A 144 7.45 5.85 -13.64
N LEU A 145 6.25 5.50 -13.17
CA LEU A 145 5.10 5.22 -14.03
C LEU A 145 4.61 6.47 -14.79
N ALA A 146 4.65 7.65 -14.16
CA ALA A 146 4.33 8.91 -14.79
C ALA A 146 5.34 9.28 -15.90
N SER A 147 6.63 9.01 -15.65
CA SER A 147 7.68 9.19 -16.67
C SER A 147 7.51 8.24 -17.87
N GLU A 148 7.04 7.00 -17.66
CA GLU A 148 6.68 6.06 -18.75
C GLU A 148 5.50 6.58 -19.60
N LEU A 149 4.64 7.42 -19.03
CA LEU A 149 3.48 8.05 -19.68
C LEU A 149 3.74 9.48 -20.14
N ASP A 150 4.99 9.96 -20.03
CA ASP A 150 5.44 11.27 -20.47
C ASP A 150 4.73 12.46 -19.81
N PHE A 151 4.48 12.39 -18.50
CA PHE A 151 3.99 13.54 -17.72
C PHE A 151 4.64 13.63 -16.33
N GLN A 152 4.50 14.80 -15.69
CA GLN A 152 5.13 15.10 -14.41
C GLN A 152 4.11 15.64 -13.41
N PHE A 153 4.28 15.26 -12.16
CA PHE A 153 3.52 15.81 -11.03
C PHE A 153 4.23 17.05 -10.46
N GLU A 154 3.44 18.03 -10.05
CA GLU A 154 3.91 19.00 -9.06
C GLU A 154 4.10 18.30 -7.71
N PRO A 155 5.02 18.74 -6.83
CA PRO A 155 5.36 18.03 -5.60
C PRO A 155 4.15 17.77 -4.68
N ASP A 156 3.27 18.76 -4.52
CA ASP A 156 2.04 18.66 -3.71
C ASP A 156 0.98 17.77 -4.37
N ALA A 157 0.93 17.75 -5.70
CA ALA A 157 0.04 16.88 -6.45
C ALA A 157 0.45 15.40 -6.34
N LEU A 158 1.76 15.10 -6.41
CA LEU A 158 2.28 13.75 -6.23
C LEU A 158 1.95 13.20 -4.85
N GLU A 159 2.18 14.00 -3.82
CA GLU A 159 1.89 13.59 -2.46
C GLU A 159 0.40 13.36 -2.23
N LEU A 160 -0.45 14.26 -2.73
CA LEU A 160 -1.90 14.10 -2.69
C LEU A 160 -2.35 12.85 -3.43
N PHE A 161 -1.80 12.57 -4.62
CA PHE A 161 -2.10 11.39 -5.42
C PHE A 161 -1.81 10.10 -4.63
N VAL A 162 -0.61 9.98 -4.07
CA VAL A 162 -0.20 8.82 -3.27
C VAL A 162 -1.13 8.60 -2.08
N ARG A 163 -1.55 9.66 -1.40
CA ARG A 163 -2.45 9.55 -0.25
C ARG A 163 -3.87 9.13 -0.63
N LEU A 164 -4.39 9.64 -1.74
CA LEU A 164 -5.72 9.26 -2.21
C LEU A 164 -5.78 7.83 -2.75
N THR A 165 -4.75 7.41 -3.47
CA THR A 165 -4.72 6.09 -4.12
C THR A 165 -4.20 4.97 -3.21
N GLY A 166 -3.37 5.31 -2.20
CA GLY A 166 -2.66 4.31 -1.41
C GLY A 166 -1.57 3.62 -2.22
N ALA A 167 -1.21 2.39 -1.83
CA ALA A 167 -0.05 1.66 -2.38
C ALA A 167 -0.41 0.51 -3.34
N ASP A 168 -1.68 0.36 -3.72
CA ASP A 168 -2.08 -0.66 -4.69
C ASP A 168 -1.61 -0.30 -6.10
N THR A 169 -0.63 -1.06 -6.61
CA THR A 169 0.02 -0.76 -7.90
C THR A 169 -0.93 -0.84 -9.10
N ARG A 170 -2.02 -1.61 -9.02
CA ARG A 170 -3.05 -1.66 -10.06
C ARG A 170 -3.88 -0.39 -10.04
N GLN A 171 -4.32 0.04 -8.85
CA GLN A 171 -5.06 1.28 -8.69
C GLN A 171 -4.19 2.48 -9.11
N LEU A 172 -2.93 2.55 -8.67
CA LEU A 172 -1.99 3.60 -9.10
C LEU A 172 -1.95 3.73 -10.62
N ARG A 173 -1.81 2.61 -11.33
CA ARG A 173 -1.74 2.61 -12.79
C ARG A 173 -3.03 3.08 -13.43
N ASN A 174 -4.17 2.54 -13.01
CA ASN A 174 -5.47 2.93 -13.56
C ASN A 174 -5.73 4.44 -13.39
N GLU A 175 -5.36 4.98 -12.23
CA GLU A 175 -5.50 6.42 -11.96
C GLU A 175 -4.51 7.25 -12.80
N LEU A 176 -3.29 6.76 -13.03
CA LEU A 176 -2.30 7.42 -13.90
C LEU A 176 -2.74 7.40 -15.37
N GLU A 177 -3.24 6.28 -15.87
CA GLU A 177 -3.80 6.18 -17.23
C GLU A 177 -5.00 7.12 -17.43
N LYS A 178 -5.86 7.27 -16.41
CA LYS A 178 -6.96 8.22 -16.42
C LYS A 178 -6.49 9.68 -16.44
N ILE A 179 -5.47 10.00 -15.68
CA ILE A 179 -4.83 11.33 -15.71
C ILE A 179 -4.20 11.59 -17.08
N ASP A 180 -3.47 10.62 -17.65
CA ASP A 180 -2.86 10.72 -18.97
C ASP A 180 -3.89 11.04 -20.06
N LEU A 181 -5.04 10.36 -20.05
CA LEU A 181 -6.16 10.62 -20.95
C LEU A 181 -6.77 12.02 -20.79
N TYR A 182 -6.75 12.57 -19.59
CA TYR A 182 -7.26 13.91 -19.29
C TYR A 182 -6.27 15.01 -19.68
N LEU A 183 -4.97 14.76 -19.52
CA LEU A 183 -3.93 15.73 -19.83
C LEU A 183 -3.84 15.93 -21.35
N GLY A 184 -4.09 17.14 -21.80
CA GLY A 184 -3.89 17.51 -23.19
C GLY A 184 -2.41 17.76 -23.52
N ARG A 185 -2.11 18.97 -24.02
CA ARG A 185 -0.74 19.38 -24.36
C ARG A 185 0.13 19.73 -23.14
N ASP A 186 -0.51 20.21 -22.07
CA ASP A 186 0.18 20.46 -20.80
C ASP A 186 0.31 19.14 -20.02
N ARG A 187 1.53 18.63 -19.96
CA ARG A 187 1.87 17.35 -19.34
C ARG A 187 2.21 17.50 -17.86
N ARG A 188 1.66 18.53 -17.18
CA ARG A 188 1.80 18.77 -15.74
C ARG A 188 0.54 18.44 -14.96
N VAL A 189 0.70 17.65 -13.89
CA VAL A 189 -0.38 17.28 -12.98
C VAL A 189 -0.33 18.18 -11.75
N THR A 190 -1.41 18.92 -11.52
CA THR A 190 -1.59 19.81 -10.36
C THR A 190 -2.52 19.19 -9.31
N ALA A 191 -2.48 19.67 -8.07
CA ALA A 191 -3.36 19.18 -7.01
C ALA A 191 -4.87 19.30 -7.33
N PRO A 192 -5.38 20.36 -7.98
CA PRO A 192 -6.77 20.41 -8.45
C PRO A 192 -7.14 19.29 -9.43
N ILE A 193 -6.27 18.93 -10.36
CA ILE A 193 -6.47 17.82 -11.31
C ILE A 193 -6.60 16.51 -10.54
N VAL A 194 -5.69 16.24 -9.61
CA VAL A 194 -5.73 15.05 -8.74
C VAL A 194 -7.06 14.98 -7.98
N ARG A 195 -7.49 16.08 -7.35
CA ARG A 195 -8.74 16.12 -6.59
C ARG A 195 -9.99 15.84 -7.44
N SER A 196 -9.98 16.26 -8.69
CA SER A 196 -11.13 16.12 -9.58
C SER A 196 -11.23 14.73 -10.22
N LEU A 197 -10.09 14.07 -10.48
CA LEU A 197 -10.06 12.84 -11.26
C LEU A 197 -9.86 11.58 -10.42
N VAL A 198 -9.03 11.66 -9.37
CA VAL A 198 -8.55 10.46 -8.67
C VAL A 198 -9.61 9.91 -7.72
N ALA A 199 -9.94 8.64 -7.90
CA ALA A 199 -10.81 7.92 -6.99
C ALA A 199 -10.08 7.63 -5.68
N LYS A 200 -10.77 7.87 -4.55
CA LYS A 200 -10.20 7.63 -3.23
C LYS A 200 -10.22 6.13 -2.92
N SER A 201 -9.05 5.60 -2.58
CA SER A 201 -8.95 4.27 -1.95
C SER A 201 -9.49 4.31 -0.52
N THR A 202 -9.65 3.15 0.11
CA THR A 202 -9.95 3.07 1.55
C THR A 202 -8.92 3.85 2.38
N ALA A 203 -7.63 3.73 2.08
CA ALA A 203 -6.58 4.51 2.71
C ALA A 203 -6.75 6.03 2.48
N GLY A 204 -7.18 6.42 1.28
CA GLY A 204 -7.49 7.80 0.95
C GLY A 204 -8.69 8.35 1.73
N VAL A 205 -9.73 7.55 1.96
CA VAL A 205 -10.87 7.95 2.79
C VAL A 205 -10.48 8.06 4.27
N ILE A 206 -9.64 7.12 4.78
CA ILE A 206 -9.06 7.18 6.13
C ILE A 206 -8.27 8.49 6.33
N TRP A 207 -7.50 8.89 5.34
CA TRP A 207 -6.77 10.15 5.39
C TRP A 207 -7.71 11.37 5.34
N GLU A 208 -8.70 11.37 4.46
CA GLU A 208 -9.66 12.49 4.32
C GLU A 208 -10.52 12.70 5.58
N ILE A 209 -10.85 11.66 6.33
CA ILE A 209 -11.55 11.83 7.62
C ILE A 209 -10.68 12.63 8.60
N GLY A 210 -9.36 12.37 8.65
CA GLY A 210 -8.43 13.16 9.45
C GLY A 210 -8.36 14.63 9.02
N VAL A 211 -8.31 14.89 7.72
CA VAL A 211 -8.34 16.26 7.17
C VAL A 211 -9.64 16.98 7.54
N SER A 212 -10.79 16.30 7.42
CA SER A 212 -12.09 16.88 7.74
C SER A 212 -12.24 17.19 9.25
N ILE A 213 -11.70 16.36 10.13
CA ILE A 213 -11.61 16.62 11.57
C ILE A 213 -10.78 17.89 11.83
N SER A 214 -9.57 17.95 11.25
CA SER A 214 -8.66 19.10 11.43
C SER A 214 -9.29 20.43 10.97
N LYS A 215 -10.14 20.37 9.93
CA LYS A 215 -10.90 21.53 9.41
C LYS A 215 -12.23 21.78 10.12
N ARG A 216 -12.57 21.01 11.13
CA ARG A 216 -13.86 21.08 11.87
C ARG A 216 -15.08 20.88 10.95
N GLN A 217 -14.99 20.00 9.95
CA GLN A 217 -16.04 19.73 8.96
C GLN A 217 -16.85 18.49 9.37
N LEU A 218 -17.73 18.64 10.37
CA LEU A 218 -18.49 17.53 10.96
C LEU A 218 -19.27 16.70 9.92
N ARG A 219 -20.01 17.37 9.04
CA ARG A 219 -20.80 16.67 8.01
C ARG A 219 -19.95 15.77 7.14
N GLN A 220 -18.79 16.24 6.70
CA GLN A 220 -17.88 15.45 5.87
C GLN A 220 -17.24 14.32 6.68
N SER A 221 -16.85 14.56 7.93
CA SER A 221 -16.30 13.52 8.80
C SER A 221 -17.28 12.37 9.01
N LEU A 222 -18.57 12.66 9.23
CA LEU A 222 -19.63 11.66 9.36
C LEU A 222 -19.85 10.89 8.05
N THR A 223 -19.85 11.58 6.90
CA THR A 223 -19.98 10.93 5.59
C THR A 223 -18.80 9.96 5.32
N PHE A 224 -17.57 10.37 5.63
CA PHE A 224 -16.41 9.48 5.49
C PHE A 224 -16.43 8.31 6.47
N LEU A 225 -16.90 8.52 7.70
CA LEU A 225 -17.12 7.44 8.67
C LEU A 225 -18.09 6.39 8.12
N GLU A 226 -19.24 6.83 7.59
CA GLU A 226 -20.23 5.93 6.97
C GLU A 226 -19.65 5.17 5.78
N GLN A 227 -18.91 5.85 4.93
CA GLN A 227 -18.24 5.23 3.78
C GLN A 227 -17.25 4.15 4.22
N LEU A 228 -16.40 4.39 5.23
CA LEU A 228 -15.44 3.42 5.73
C LEU A 228 -16.13 2.20 6.34
N LEU A 229 -17.15 2.40 7.14
CA LEU A 229 -17.93 1.31 7.72
C LEU A 229 -18.63 0.47 6.64
N PHE A 230 -19.19 1.12 5.60
CA PHE A 230 -19.79 0.43 4.47
C PHE A 230 -18.76 -0.37 3.64
N GLN A 231 -17.52 0.12 3.54
CA GLN A 231 -16.41 -0.59 2.90
C GLN A 231 -15.88 -1.77 3.72
N GLY A 232 -16.42 -2.01 4.92
CA GLY A 232 -16.05 -3.12 5.79
C GLY A 232 -14.87 -2.83 6.72
N GLU A 233 -14.45 -1.56 6.85
CA GLU A 233 -13.43 -1.19 7.81
C GLU A 233 -13.94 -1.35 9.23
N THR A 234 -13.09 -1.89 10.10
CA THR A 234 -13.46 -2.07 11.50
C THR A 234 -13.49 -0.74 12.25
N PRO A 235 -14.48 -0.52 13.15
CA PRO A 235 -14.57 0.70 13.94
C PRO A 235 -13.28 1.04 14.71
N ILE A 236 -12.66 0.01 15.30
CA ILE A 236 -11.37 0.13 15.99
C ILE A 236 -10.27 0.51 14.99
N GLY A 237 -10.26 -0.07 13.79
CA GLY A 237 -9.34 0.29 12.71
C GLY A 237 -9.44 1.77 12.33
N ILE A 238 -10.66 2.28 12.16
CA ILE A 238 -10.91 3.71 11.86
C ILE A 238 -10.41 4.60 13.01
N LEU A 239 -10.71 4.24 14.25
CA LEU A 239 -10.27 4.99 15.42
C LEU A 239 -8.74 5.12 15.48
N TYR A 240 -8.02 4.01 15.30
CA TYR A 240 -6.55 3.97 15.39
C TYR A 240 -5.84 4.48 14.14
N ALA A 241 -6.41 4.31 12.94
CA ALA A 241 -5.76 4.73 11.71
C ALA A 241 -6.03 6.19 11.34
N ALA A 242 -7.19 6.74 11.72
CA ALA A 242 -7.61 8.09 11.33
C ALA A 242 -7.75 9.05 12.50
N ILE A 243 -8.58 8.73 13.51
CA ILE A 243 -9.03 9.72 14.50
C ILE A 243 -7.92 10.02 15.52
N ILE A 244 -7.41 9.00 16.20
CA ILE A 244 -6.35 9.16 17.21
C ILE A 244 -5.10 9.84 16.64
N PRO A 245 -4.54 9.40 15.48
CA PRO A 245 -3.36 10.05 14.92
C PRO A 245 -3.60 11.53 14.58
N THR A 246 -4.80 11.87 14.12
CA THR A 246 -5.14 13.27 13.81
C THR A 246 -5.12 14.13 15.06
N ILE A 247 -5.83 13.74 16.12
CA ILE A 247 -5.87 14.51 17.38
C ILE A 247 -4.50 14.57 18.01
N ARG A 248 -3.74 13.46 18.03
CA ARG A 248 -2.35 13.44 18.53
C ARG A 248 -1.44 14.39 17.76
N ASN A 249 -1.52 14.41 16.44
CA ASN A 249 -0.68 15.30 15.62
C ASN A 249 -1.05 16.78 15.86
N LEU A 250 -2.34 17.10 15.94
CA LEU A 250 -2.80 18.45 16.31
C LEU A 250 -2.28 18.86 17.70
N PHE A 251 -2.39 17.97 18.69
CA PHE A 251 -1.89 18.20 20.06
C PHE A 251 -0.38 18.49 20.07
N VAL A 252 0.41 17.61 19.47
CA VAL A 252 1.87 17.73 19.44
C VAL A 252 2.31 19.01 18.72
N VAL A 253 1.64 19.33 17.60
CA VAL A 253 1.95 20.55 16.85
C VAL A 253 1.52 21.80 17.60
N LYS A 254 0.35 21.79 18.25
CA LYS A 254 -0.13 22.92 19.07
C LYS A 254 0.86 23.25 20.19
N ASP A 255 1.23 22.23 20.98
CA ASP A 255 2.21 22.36 22.06
C ASP A 255 3.57 22.88 21.55
N LEU A 256 4.07 22.31 20.44
CA LEU A 256 5.34 22.74 19.83
C LEU A 256 5.29 24.19 19.37
N MET A 257 4.20 24.59 18.71
CA MET A 257 4.04 25.95 18.20
C MET A 257 3.91 26.98 19.30
N GLU A 258 3.20 26.67 20.38
CA GLU A 258 3.06 27.57 21.54
C GLU A 258 4.38 27.70 22.29
N ARG A 259 5.06 26.61 22.62
CA ARG A 259 6.36 26.62 23.32
C ARG A 259 7.43 27.40 22.58
N HIS A 260 7.48 27.24 21.25
CA HIS A 260 8.50 27.90 20.44
C HIS A 260 8.02 29.15 19.69
N ARG A 261 6.80 29.62 19.97
CA ARG A 261 6.18 30.80 19.34
C ARG A 261 6.25 30.78 17.83
N LEU A 262 5.95 29.60 17.24
CA LEU A 262 6.00 29.39 15.79
C LEU A 262 4.74 29.93 15.11
N ARG A 263 4.90 30.41 13.87
CA ARG A 263 3.75 30.83 13.05
C ARG A 263 3.25 29.63 12.23
N PRO A 264 1.92 29.50 12.04
CA PRO A 264 1.36 28.48 11.15
C PRO A 264 1.93 28.61 9.74
N PRO A 265 2.33 27.48 9.12
CA PRO A 265 2.76 27.48 7.73
C PRO A 265 1.55 27.70 6.81
N SER A 266 1.79 28.29 5.64
CA SER A 266 0.75 28.44 4.61
C SER A 266 0.54 27.14 3.80
N ALA A 267 1.51 26.24 3.82
CA ALA A 267 1.44 24.93 3.17
C ALA A 267 2.15 23.85 4.00
N PRO A 268 1.67 22.60 3.98
CA PRO A 268 2.19 21.50 4.81
C PRO A 268 3.69 21.26 4.67
N PHE A 269 4.23 21.32 3.44
CA PHE A 269 5.65 21.07 3.17
C PHE A 269 6.60 22.11 3.82
N GLN A 270 6.12 23.34 4.07
CA GLN A 270 6.91 24.38 4.71
C GLN A 270 7.24 24.05 6.18
N PHE A 271 6.43 23.19 6.81
CA PHE A 271 6.63 22.81 8.20
C PHE A 271 7.94 22.05 8.43
N ASN A 272 8.42 21.31 7.43
CA ASN A 272 9.73 20.64 7.50
C ASN A 272 10.88 21.63 7.70
N ALA A 273 10.87 22.76 6.99
CA ALA A 273 11.86 23.81 7.16
C ALA A 273 11.77 24.51 8.53
N ILE A 274 10.57 24.58 9.11
CA ILE A 274 10.34 25.11 10.46
C ILE A 274 10.92 24.15 11.50
N LEU A 275 10.64 22.84 11.38
CA LEU A 275 11.15 21.80 12.27
C LEU A 275 12.69 21.73 12.25
N GLY A 276 13.30 21.90 11.08
CA GLY A 276 14.77 21.88 10.93
C GLY A 276 15.50 23.04 11.64
N LYS A 277 14.78 24.07 12.07
CA LYS A 277 15.33 25.19 12.85
C LYS A 277 15.20 25.00 14.36
N LEU A 278 14.48 23.98 14.80
CA LEU A 278 14.27 23.71 16.21
C LEU A 278 15.42 22.87 16.79
N PRO A 279 15.71 23.03 18.10
CA PRO A 279 16.68 22.16 18.77
C PRO A 279 16.24 20.70 18.69
N GLU A 280 17.20 19.78 18.63
CA GLU A 280 16.93 18.35 18.52
C GLU A 280 16.07 17.83 19.69
N GLU A 281 16.25 18.36 20.86
CA GLU A 281 15.46 18.02 22.06
C GLU A 281 13.96 18.30 21.86
N ALA A 282 13.61 19.39 21.19
CA ALA A 282 12.22 19.76 20.91
C ALA A 282 11.55 18.82 19.89
N THR A 283 12.33 18.17 19.05
CA THR A 283 11.85 17.28 17.98
C THR A 283 12.06 15.81 18.25
N ARG A 284 12.72 15.44 19.35
CA ARG A 284 13.12 14.06 19.68
C ARG A 284 11.95 13.08 19.75
N HIS A 285 10.81 13.54 20.24
CA HIS A 285 9.59 12.72 20.44
C HIS A 285 8.71 12.63 19.18
N LEU A 286 9.06 13.36 18.11
CA LEU A 286 8.28 13.34 16.88
C LEU A 286 8.48 12.04 16.09
N PRO A 287 7.44 11.55 15.36
CA PRO A 287 7.56 10.35 14.54
C PRO A 287 8.63 10.54 13.46
N ARG A 288 9.55 9.56 13.39
CA ARG A 288 10.66 9.57 12.44
C ARG A 288 10.45 8.54 11.32
N LYS A 289 10.96 8.86 10.14
CA LYS A 289 11.07 7.96 8.99
C LYS A 289 12.20 6.95 9.20
N LYS A 290 12.30 5.96 8.31
CA LYS A 290 13.37 4.96 8.33
C LYS A 290 14.79 5.56 8.16
N ASP A 291 14.89 6.68 7.45
CA ASP A 291 16.12 7.43 7.23
C ASP A 291 16.52 8.34 8.41
N GLY A 292 15.74 8.30 9.51
CA GLY A 292 15.93 9.14 10.70
C GLY A 292 15.28 10.53 10.60
N GLY A 293 14.80 10.95 9.45
CA GLY A 293 14.08 12.20 9.23
C GLY A 293 12.71 12.22 9.91
N ILE A 294 12.20 13.40 10.26
CA ILE A 294 10.87 13.55 10.84
C ILE A 294 9.81 13.34 9.74
N ASN A 295 8.72 12.64 10.06
CA ASN A 295 7.55 12.57 9.16
C ASN A 295 6.77 13.89 9.19
N ALA A 296 7.33 14.90 8.55
CA ALA A 296 6.91 16.30 8.70
C ALA A 296 5.59 16.63 7.97
N TYR A 297 5.17 15.84 6.98
CA TYR A 297 3.98 16.21 6.20
C TYR A 297 2.68 16.09 6.99
N ALA A 298 2.47 14.97 7.69
CA ALA A 298 1.29 14.80 8.53
C ALA A 298 1.23 15.85 9.67
N LEU A 299 2.40 16.22 10.22
CA LEU A 299 2.52 17.31 11.18
C LEU A 299 2.29 18.68 10.51
N GLY A 300 2.74 18.86 9.27
CA GLY A 300 2.51 20.07 8.48
C GLY A 300 1.04 20.31 8.17
N LEU A 301 0.28 19.26 7.85
CA LEU A 301 -1.17 19.36 7.72
C LEU A 301 -1.83 19.80 9.02
N ALA A 302 -1.44 19.22 10.14
CA ALA A 302 -1.91 19.64 11.45
C ALA A 302 -1.52 21.10 11.73
N ALA A 303 -0.29 21.52 11.39
CA ALA A 303 0.21 22.87 11.61
C ALA A 303 -0.58 23.95 10.85
N CYS A 304 -1.05 23.64 9.64
CA CYS A 304 -1.90 24.55 8.87
C CYS A 304 -3.26 24.82 9.54
N GLU A 305 -3.81 23.85 10.24
CA GLU A 305 -5.18 23.90 10.78
C GLU A 305 -5.23 24.03 12.30
N VAL A 306 -4.10 23.91 13.00
CA VAL A 306 -4.01 23.85 14.47
C VAL A 306 -4.51 25.13 15.17
N HIS A 307 -4.51 26.26 14.46
CA HIS A 307 -5.05 27.53 14.95
C HIS A 307 -6.56 27.47 15.30
N ARG A 308 -7.26 26.43 14.85
CA ARG A 308 -8.67 26.17 15.13
C ARG A 308 -8.92 25.50 16.47
N PHE A 309 -7.86 25.08 17.16
CA PHE A 309 -7.93 24.27 18.36
C PHE A 309 -7.14 24.90 19.51
N GLU A 310 -7.63 24.68 20.72
CA GLU A 310 -6.90 24.98 21.94
C GLU A 310 -6.29 23.71 22.54
N LEU A 311 -5.24 23.85 23.37
CA LEU A 311 -4.51 22.70 23.91
C LEU A 311 -5.39 21.86 24.84
N GLU A 312 -6.25 22.51 25.62
CA GLU A 312 -7.21 21.88 26.52
C GLU A 312 -8.24 21.05 25.76
N GLU A 313 -8.73 21.54 24.61
CA GLU A 313 -9.65 20.81 23.76
C GLU A 313 -9.02 19.53 23.19
N LEU A 314 -7.76 19.63 22.75
CA LEU A 314 -7.02 18.49 22.19
C LEU A 314 -6.71 17.46 23.26
N THR A 315 -6.42 17.90 24.50
CA THR A 315 -6.25 17.02 25.67
C THR A 315 -7.55 16.28 25.97
N ALA A 316 -8.67 16.99 26.05
CA ALA A 316 -9.99 16.40 26.23
C ALA A 316 -10.38 15.47 25.05
N GLY A 317 -9.95 15.83 23.84
CA GLY A 317 -10.11 15.01 22.63
C GLY A 317 -9.39 13.67 22.71
N LEU A 318 -8.15 13.64 23.23
CA LEU A 318 -7.42 12.38 23.46
C LEU A 318 -8.10 11.51 24.52
N GLN A 319 -8.62 12.11 25.59
CA GLN A 319 -9.40 11.40 26.60
C GLN A 319 -10.69 10.83 26.01
N ALA A 320 -11.39 11.60 25.18
CA ALA A 320 -12.59 11.11 24.48
C ALA A 320 -12.28 9.95 23.52
N CYS A 321 -11.14 9.96 22.86
CA CYS A 321 -10.69 8.81 22.06
C CYS A 321 -10.47 7.55 22.91
N LEU A 322 -9.88 7.69 24.11
CA LEU A 322 -9.73 6.58 25.06
C LEU A 322 -11.09 6.03 25.52
N GLU A 323 -12.03 6.91 25.89
CA GLU A 323 -13.39 6.54 26.28
C GLU A 323 -14.10 5.78 25.15
N ALA A 324 -14.02 6.28 23.91
CA ALA A 324 -14.59 5.62 22.74
C ALA A 324 -13.98 4.23 22.50
N ASN A 325 -12.65 4.11 22.63
CA ASN A 325 -11.98 2.81 22.53
C ASN A 325 -12.49 1.82 23.58
N LEU A 326 -12.63 2.23 24.84
CA LEU A 326 -13.17 1.41 25.90
C LEU A 326 -14.62 0.99 25.59
N GLN A 327 -15.48 1.91 25.14
CA GLN A 327 -16.84 1.61 24.76
C GLN A 327 -16.92 0.60 23.61
N LEU A 328 -16.09 0.75 22.57
CA LEU A 328 -16.04 -0.19 21.43
C LEU A 328 -15.63 -1.61 21.83
N VAL A 329 -14.79 -1.76 22.87
CA VAL A 329 -14.27 -3.07 23.30
C VAL A 329 -15.13 -3.70 24.39
N THR A 330 -15.70 -2.90 25.30
CA THR A 330 -16.33 -3.40 26.54
C THR A 330 -17.86 -3.35 26.54
N THR A 331 -18.48 -2.66 25.57
CA THR A 331 -19.93 -2.51 25.51
C THR A 331 -20.52 -3.10 24.24
N GLN A 332 -21.85 -3.29 24.24
CA GLN A 332 -22.62 -3.71 23.05
C GLN A 332 -23.23 -2.51 22.29
N LEU A 333 -22.76 -1.30 22.54
CA LEU A 333 -23.24 -0.12 21.83
C LEU A 333 -22.94 -0.24 20.34
N GLU A 334 -23.82 0.30 19.51
CA GLU A 334 -23.59 0.35 18.08
C GLU A 334 -22.32 1.16 17.77
N SER A 335 -21.34 0.52 17.17
CA SER A 335 -20.02 1.12 16.92
C SER A 335 -20.08 2.41 16.08
N LYS A 336 -21.04 2.48 15.14
CA LYS A 336 -21.29 3.70 14.36
C LYS A 336 -21.71 4.85 15.27
N LEU A 337 -22.58 4.59 16.25
CA LEU A 337 -23.03 5.60 17.19
C LEU A 337 -21.87 6.11 18.05
N VAL A 338 -21.05 5.19 18.61
CA VAL A 338 -19.87 5.56 19.42
C VAL A 338 -18.91 6.48 18.65
N LEU A 339 -18.55 6.11 17.43
CA LEU A 339 -17.65 6.93 16.61
C LEU A 339 -18.28 8.25 16.15
N SER A 340 -19.59 8.25 15.85
CA SER A 340 -20.31 9.48 15.50
C SER A 340 -20.34 10.48 16.66
N GLN A 341 -20.63 10.01 17.87
CA GLN A 341 -20.59 10.83 19.08
C GLN A 341 -19.19 11.38 19.36
N LEU A 342 -18.16 10.54 19.18
CA LEU A 342 -16.77 10.99 19.28
C LEU A 342 -16.48 12.12 18.28
N LEU A 343 -16.84 11.98 17.01
CA LEU A 343 -16.63 13.01 15.98
C LEU A 343 -17.36 14.31 16.32
N VAL A 344 -18.59 14.22 16.80
CA VAL A 344 -19.33 15.40 17.29
C VAL A 344 -18.55 16.07 18.40
N LYS A 345 -18.15 15.34 19.45
CA LYS A 345 -17.39 15.89 20.59
C LYS A 345 -16.08 16.55 20.13
N LEU A 346 -15.31 15.91 19.24
CA LEU A 346 -14.03 16.43 18.76
C LEU A 346 -14.15 17.69 17.88
N ILE A 347 -15.26 17.84 17.16
CA ILE A 347 -15.40 18.89 16.15
C ILE A 347 -16.21 20.09 16.66
N THR A 348 -17.22 19.87 17.51
CA THR A 348 -18.14 20.93 17.96
C THR A 348 -17.76 21.55 19.30
N THR A 349 -17.03 20.81 20.17
CA THR A 349 -16.61 21.36 21.48
C THR A 349 -15.61 22.49 21.26
N THR A 350 -15.94 23.67 21.71
CA THR A 350 -15.05 24.83 21.76
C THR A 350 -14.79 25.20 23.22
N SER A 351 -13.62 25.79 23.49
CA SER A 351 -13.16 26.13 24.86
C SER A 351 -14.14 26.95 25.71
N ARG A 352 -15.24 27.44 25.11
CA ARG A 352 -16.31 28.14 25.83
C ARG A 352 -17.24 27.23 26.64
N GLU A 353 -17.25 25.93 26.39
CA GLU A 353 -18.13 24.96 27.07
C GLU A 353 -17.41 24.11 28.14
N VAL A 354 -16.09 24.27 28.26
CA VAL A 354 -15.24 23.51 29.24
C VAL A 354 -15.01 24.26 30.54
N ARG A 355 -15.62 25.47 30.74
CA ARG A 355 -15.57 26.22 31.98
C ARG A 355 -16.80 26.07 32.83
#